data_505a38b6b5e5b85aad1bd3ad2ec1eae7
#
_entry.id   505a38b6b5e5b85aad1bd3ad2ec1eae7
#
_cell.length_a   1.000
_cell.length_b   1.000
_cell.length_c   1.000
_cell.angle_alpha   90.00
_cell.angle_beta   90.00
_cell.angle_gamma   90.00
#
_symmetry.space_group_name_H-M   'P 1'
#
loop_
_entity.id
_entity.type
_entity.pdbx_description
1 polymer ?
#
loop_
_entity_poly.entity_id
_entity_poly.type
_entity_poly.pdbx_seq_one_letter_code
_entity_poly.pdbx_strand_id
1 'polypeptide(L)'
;MSAEDFSITTWQNLLLSYKHAEIEIDKFMPVSRRGNNNNFCTSLCRFSDERIRSARNIEELQNLFPTRYMKVNLKAYSRHKTVEFRQHSGTISFTKMENWVRFLDRMIAFASVSALPTGVRLENFPFFGEKQKLYYKLRTKKLAV
;
A
#
# COMPACT_ATOMS: atom_id res chain seq x y z
N MET A 1 -6.99 -16.17 1.31
CA MET A 1 -7.38 -15.57 2.62
C MET A 1 -8.38 -14.46 2.37
N SER A 2 -9.51 -14.50 3.03
CA SER A 2 -10.49 -13.42 2.97
C SER A 2 -10.04 -12.23 3.83
N ALA A 3 -10.38 -11.00 3.43
CA ALA A 3 -10.12 -9.83 4.28
C ALA A 3 -10.86 -9.90 5.62
N GLU A 4 -11.94 -10.66 5.70
CA GLU A 4 -12.66 -10.91 6.96
C GLU A 4 -11.85 -11.71 7.97
N ASP A 5 -10.85 -12.47 7.51
CA ASP A 5 -9.99 -13.28 8.38
C ASP A 5 -8.83 -12.47 8.97
N PHE A 6 -8.66 -11.20 8.57
CA PHE A 6 -7.57 -10.38 9.06
C PHE A 6 -7.81 -9.94 10.50
N SER A 7 -6.81 -10.13 11.34
CA SER A 7 -6.79 -9.52 12.68
C SER A 7 -6.64 -8.00 12.57
N ILE A 8 -7.00 -7.28 13.63
CA ILE A 8 -6.73 -5.83 13.68
C ILE A 8 -5.24 -5.54 13.51
N THR A 9 -4.36 -6.36 14.08
CA THR A 9 -2.91 -6.22 13.93
C THR A 9 -2.49 -6.36 12.46
N THR A 10 -3.06 -7.28 11.71
CA THR A 10 -2.79 -7.43 10.27
C THR A 10 -3.19 -6.17 9.50
N TRP A 11 -4.37 -5.60 9.78
CA TRP A 11 -4.81 -4.35 9.16
C TRP A 11 -3.88 -3.19 9.48
N GLN A 12 -3.49 -3.04 10.75
CA GLN A 12 -2.53 -2.01 11.17
C GLN A 12 -1.19 -2.17 10.48
N ASN A 13 -0.66 -3.39 10.45
CA ASN A 13 0.61 -3.70 9.78
C ASN A 13 0.55 -3.40 8.28
N LEU A 14 -0.57 -3.70 7.62
CA LEU A 14 -0.74 -3.41 6.19
C LEU A 14 -0.70 -1.90 5.93
N LEU A 15 -1.45 -1.12 6.69
CA LEU A 15 -1.47 0.34 6.54
C LEU A 15 -0.11 0.96 6.84
N LEU A 16 0.55 0.51 7.91
CA LEU A 16 1.88 0.98 8.28
C LEU A 16 2.92 0.60 7.23
N SER A 17 2.88 -0.62 6.73
CA SER A 17 3.80 -1.07 5.68
C SER A 17 3.66 -0.23 4.41
N TYR A 18 2.44 0.00 3.96
CA TYR A 18 2.21 0.84 2.79
C TYR A 18 2.66 2.28 3.03
N LYS A 19 2.30 2.85 4.17
CA LYS A 19 2.70 4.21 4.56
C LYS A 19 4.22 4.35 4.60
N HIS A 20 4.93 3.43 5.25
CA HIS A 20 6.39 3.48 5.38
C HIS A 20 7.10 3.25 4.04
N ALA A 21 6.50 2.52 3.13
CA ALA A 21 7.01 2.26 1.79
C ALA A 21 6.55 3.28 0.75
N GLU A 22 5.65 4.19 1.09
CA GLU A 22 4.95 5.05 0.12
C GLU A 22 5.93 5.87 -0.75
N ILE A 23 6.99 6.42 -0.17
CA ILE A 23 8.00 7.19 -0.90
C ILE A 23 8.68 6.31 -1.97
N GLU A 24 9.01 5.07 -1.63
CA GLU A 24 9.61 4.13 -2.58
C GLU A 24 8.60 3.68 -3.66
N ILE A 25 7.36 3.44 -3.26
CA ILE A 25 6.28 3.10 -4.19
C ILE A 25 6.05 4.26 -5.17
N ASP A 26 6.03 5.49 -4.70
CA ASP A 26 5.86 6.69 -5.53
C ASP A 26 6.90 6.76 -6.65
N LYS A 27 8.14 6.32 -6.41
CA LYS A 27 9.22 6.37 -7.41
C LYS A 27 8.93 5.53 -8.66
N PHE A 28 8.15 4.46 -8.55
CA PHE A 28 7.76 3.66 -9.71
C PHE A 28 6.31 3.89 -10.17
N MET A 29 5.69 4.96 -9.69
CA MET A 29 4.38 5.43 -10.15
C MET A 29 4.54 6.67 -11.05
N PRO A 30 3.60 6.92 -11.97
CA PRO A 30 3.55 8.20 -12.69
C PRO A 30 3.46 9.38 -11.72
N VAL A 31 4.02 10.53 -12.12
CA VAL A 31 4.03 11.74 -11.28
C VAL A 31 2.64 12.10 -10.74
N SER A 32 1.62 11.94 -11.59
CA SER A 32 0.22 12.22 -11.20
C SER A 32 -0.33 11.31 -10.09
N ARG A 33 0.38 10.24 -9.73
CA ARG A 33 -0.03 9.28 -8.69
C ARG A 33 0.87 9.35 -7.44
N ARG A 34 1.81 10.30 -7.39
CA ARG A 34 2.76 10.46 -6.27
C ARG A 34 2.24 11.45 -5.25
N GLY A 35 2.64 11.25 -3.99
CA GLY A 35 2.27 12.15 -2.90
C GLY A 35 0.77 12.43 -2.84
N ASN A 36 0.40 13.69 -2.88
CA ASN A 36 -0.98 14.16 -2.95
C ASN A 36 -1.33 14.79 -4.30
N ASN A 37 -0.61 14.45 -5.35
CA ASN A 37 -0.82 15.02 -6.69
C ASN A 37 -2.17 14.64 -7.31
N ASN A 38 -2.85 13.64 -6.77
CA ASN A 38 -4.13 13.17 -7.26
C ASN A 38 -5.13 13.10 -6.10
N ASN A 39 -6.23 13.84 -6.22
CA ASN A 39 -7.28 13.87 -5.19
C ASN A 39 -8.02 12.54 -5.02
N PHE A 40 -7.89 11.61 -5.97
CA PHE A 40 -8.52 10.30 -5.92
C PHE A 40 -7.62 9.20 -5.36
N CYS A 41 -6.36 9.51 -5.03
CA CYS A 41 -5.43 8.61 -4.35
C CYS A 41 -4.46 9.40 -3.47
N THR A 42 -4.95 9.92 -2.35
CA THR A 42 -4.16 10.74 -1.44
C THR A 42 -3.28 9.91 -0.53
N SER A 43 -2.23 10.53 0.02
CA SER A 43 -1.20 9.90 0.82
C SER A 43 -1.71 9.38 2.17
N LEU A 44 -1.23 8.20 2.59
CA LEU A 44 -1.41 7.69 3.95
C LEU A 44 -0.53 8.40 4.98
N CYS A 45 0.46 9.18 4.54
CA CYS A 45 1.36 9.91 5.43
C CYS A 45 0.67 10.98 6.29
N ARG A 46 -0.60 11.30 6.01
CA ARG A 46 -1.42 12.16 6.85
C ARG A 46 -1.76 11.57 8.22
N PHE A 47 -1.65 10.24 8.37
CA PHE A 47 -1.89 9.56 9.65
C PHE A 47 -0.59 9.32 10.38
N SER A 48 -0.57 9.56 11.69
CA SER A 48 0.56 9.14 12.52
C SER A 48 0.52 7.62 12.74
N ASP A 49 1.68 7.03 12.99
CA ASP A 49 1.77 5.60 13.32
C ASP A 49 0.98 5.29 14.60
N GLU A 50 1.03 6.19 15.59
CA GLU A 50 0.30 6.04 16.86
C GLU A 50 -1.21 5.95 16.63
N ARG A 51 -1.75 6.80 15.76
CA ARG A 51 -3.20 6.77 15.44
C ARG A 51 -3.60 5.45 14.81
N ILE A 52 -2.78 4.93 13.89
CA ILE A 52 -3.03 3.64 13.26
C ILE A 52 -2.98 2.52 14.31
N ARG A 53 -1.94 2.53 15.17
CA ARG A 53 -1.75 1.48 16.18
C ARG A 53 -2.75 1.57 17.35
N SER A 54 -3.33 2.71 17.62
CA SER A 54 -4.29 2.88 18.71
C SER A 54 -5.70 2.38 18.38
N ALA A 55 -6.00 2.10 17.12
CA ALA A 55 -7.28 1.55 16.72
C ALA A 55 -7.45 0.12 17.29
N ARG A 56 -8.56 -0.12 17.99
CA ARG A 56 -8.82 -1.40 18.68
C ARG A 56 -9.49 -2.44 17.77
N ASN A 57 -10.13 -1.97 16.70
CA ASN A 57 -10.86 -2.80 15.76
C ASN A 57 -10.90 -2.14 14.38
N ILE A 58 -11.42 -2.89 13.40
CA ILE A 58 -11.48 -2.41 12.01
C ILE A 58 -12.35 -1.17 11.85
N GLU A 59 -13.40 -1.03 12.65
CA GLU A 59 -14.29 0.13 12.59
C GLU A 59 -13.57 1.41 13.01
N GLU A 60 -12.84 1.36 14.12
CA GLU A 60 -12.02 2.48 14.57
C GLU A 60 -10.95 2.86 13.54
N LEU A 61 -10.35 1.84 12.92
CA LEU A 61 -9.35 2.06 11.88
C LEU A 61 -9.95 2.74 10.64
N GLN A 62 -11.13 2.29 10.20
CA GLN A 62 -11.87 2.92 9.10
C GLN A 62 -12.24 4.37 9.41
N ASN A 63 -12.57 4.68 10.66
CA ASN A 63 -12.96 6.02 11.09
C ASN A 63 -11.81 7.04 11.03
N LEU A 64 -10.56 6.60 10.90
CA LEU A 64 -9.44 7.49 10.63
C LEU A 64 -9.50 8.07 9.21
N PHE A 65 -10.13 7.37 8.27
CA PHE A 65 -10.19 7.78 6.87
C PHE A 65 -11.29 8.81 6.64
N PRO A 66 -10.95 10.06 6.26
CA PRO A 66 -11.95 11.08 5.98
C PRO A 66 -12.69 10.83 4.65
N THR A 67 -12.09 10.05 3.76
CA THR A 67 -12.60 9.76 2.41
C THR A 67 -12.07 8.41 1.92
N ARG A 68 -12.77 7.86 0.92
CA ARG A 68 -12.32 6.66 0.19
C ARG A 68 -11.16 6.93 -0.78
N TYR A 69 -10.86 8.19 -1.06
CA TYR A 69 -9.91 8.60 -2.10
C TYR A 69 -8.46 8.63 -1.59
N MET A 70 -8.03 7.54 -0.99
CA MET A 70 -6.68 7.35 -0.50
C MET A 70 -5.99 6.20 -1.23
N LYS A 71 -4.66 6.18 -1.24
CA LYS A 71 -3.86 5.14 -1.92
C LYS A 71 -4.25 3.73 -1.49
N VAL A 72 -4.58 3.56 -0.21
CA VAL A 72 -5.25 2.37 0.32
C VAL A 72 -6.60 2.83 0.89
N ASN A 73 -7.68 2.26 0.39
CA ASN A 73 -9.04 2.59 0.84
C ASN A 73 -9.57 1.49 1.74
N LEU A 74 -9.59 1.75 3.04
CA LEU A 74 -10.13 0.82 4.02
C LEU A 74 -11.66 0.95 4.18
N LYS A 75 -12.25 2.06 3.73
CA LYS A 75 -13.72 2.24 3.76
C LYS A 75 -14.47 1.23 2.90
N ALA A 76 -13.79 0.60 1.94
CA ALA A 76 -14.36 -0.50 1.16
C ALA A 76 -14.76 -1.71 2.03
N TYR A 77 -14.13 -1.89 3.19
CA TYR A 77 -14.40 -3.04 4.07
C TYR A 77 -15.83 -3.05 4.59
N SER A 78 -16.37 -1.92 5.02
CA SER A 78 -17.73 -1.87 5.59
C SER A 78 -18.80 -2.27 4.57
N ARG A 79 -18.55 -2.00 3.28
CA ARG A 79 -19.50 -2.27 2.20
C ARG A 79 -19.26 -3.62 1.49
N HIS A 80 -18.00 -3.96 1.25
CA HIS A 80 -17.63 -5.09 0.40
C HIS A 80 -16.76 -6.14 1.10
N LYS A 81 -16.37 -5.93 2.36
CA LYS A 81 -15.43 -6.77 3.10
C LYS A 81 -14.09 -6.92 2.37
N THR A 82 -13.66 -5.86 1.70
CA THR A 82 -12.43 -5.80 0.91
C THR A 82 -11.60 -4.57 1.26
N VAL A 83 -10.34 -4.58 0.86
CA VAL A 83 -9.49 -3.40 0.80
C VAL A 83 -9.25 -3.04 -0.65
N GLU A 84 -9.23 -1.74 -0.96
CA GLU A 84 -8.99 -1.24 -2.30
C GLU A 84 -7.66 -0.51 -2.36
N PHE A 85 -6.80 -0.90 -3.31
CA PHE A 85 -5.53 -0.23 -3.59
C PHE A 85 -5.71 0.65 -4.83
N ARG A 86 -5.60 1.97 -4.66
CA ARG A 86 -6.01 2.96 -5.67
C ARG A 86 -4.84 3.64 -6.39
N GLN A 87 -3.59 3.41 -5.98
CA GLN A 87 -2.47 4.19 -6.49
C GLN A 87 -2.06 3.81 -7.91
N HIS A 88 -2.17 2.55 -8.29
CA HIS A 88 -1.73 2.10 -9.62
C HIS A 88 -2.65 2.66 -10.70
N SER A 89 -2.07 3.22 -11.76
CA SER A 89 -2.83 3.69 -12.92
C SER A 89 -3.34 2.51 -13.75
N GLY A 90 -4.43 2.74 -14.49
CA GLY A 90 -4.96 1.75 -15.42
C GLY A 90 -3.92 1.35 -16.46
N THR A 91 -3.92 0.08 -16.85
CA THR A 91 -2.98 -0.46 -17.84
C THR A 91 -3.56 -1.70 -18.52
N ILE A 92 -3.12 -1.95 -19.75
CA ILE A 92 -3.36 -3.20 -20.47
C ILE A 92 -2.09 -4.08 -20.50
N SER A 93 -1.00 -3.63 -19.89
CA SER A 93 0.24 -4.40 -19.81
C SER A 93 0.12 -5.50 -18.76
N PHE A 94 0.15 -6.75 -19.19
CA PHE A 94 0.14 -7.91 -18.30
C PHE A 94 1.31 -7.86 -17.29
N THR A 95 2.50 -7.51 -17.74
CA THR A 95 3.68 -7.41 -16.88
C THR A 95 3.48 -6.41 -15.75
N LYS A 96 2.90 -5.25 -16.03
CA LYS A 96 2.61 -4.24 -15.00
C LYS A 96 1.57 -4.75 -14.00
N MET A 97 0.49 -5.36 -14.50
CA MET A 97 -0.57 -5.91 -13.65
C MET A 97 -0.04 -7.03 -12.77
N GLU A 98 0.69 -7.98 -13.35
CA GLU A 98 1.24 -9.12 -12.62
C GLU A 98 2.18 -8.67 -11.49
N ASN A 99 3.12 -7.77 -11.78
CA ASN A 99 4.05 -7.29 -10.76
C ASN A 99 3.34 -6.53 -9.65
N TRP A 100 2.33 -5.71 -9.97
CA TRP A 100 1.58 -4.97 -8.97
C TRP A 100 0.75 -5.91 -8.07
N VAL A 101 0.04 -6.86 -8.64
CA VAL A 101 -0.75 -7.84 -7.88
C VAL A 101 0.16 -8.69 -6.98
N ARG A 102 1.29 -9.17 -7.50
CA ARG A 102 2.28 -9.92 -6.70
C ARG A 102 2.85 -9.08 -5.55
N PHE A 103 3.14 -7.81 -5.82
CA PHE A 103 3.60 -6.89 -4.78
C PHE A 103 2.60 -6.76 -3.65
N LEU A 104 1.34 -6.49 -3.98
CA LEU A 104 0.27 -6.34 -2.99
C LEU A 104 0.02 -7.63 -2.22
N ASP A 105 -0.05 -8.77 -2.91
CA ASP A 105 -0.26 -10.07 -2.28
C ASP A 105 0.83 -10.38 -1.26
N ARG A 106 2.08 -10.15 -1.61
CA ARG A 106 3.22 -10.38 -0.71
C ARG A 106 3.27 -9.39 0.44
N MET A 107 2.90 -8.13 0.21
CA MET A 107 2.80 -7.14 1.29
C MET A 107 1.71 -7.53 2.29
N ILE A 108 0.56 -8.01 1.81
CA ILE A 108 -0.53 -8.48 2.67
C ILE A 108 -0.08 -9.69 3.50
N ALA A 109 0.58 -10.67 2.87
CA ALA A 109 1.10 -11.83 3.57
C ALA A 109 2.13 -11.43 4.65
N PHE A 110 3.02 -10.49 4.33
CA PHE A 110 3.98 -9.94 5.29
C PHE A 110 3.29 -9.24 6.45
N ALA A 111 2.22 -8.49 6.19
CA ALA A 111 1.46 -7.77 7.20
C ALA A 111 0.82 -8.71 8.25
N SER A 112 0.60 -9.96 7.92
CA SER A 112 0.09 -10.95 8.89
C SER A 112 1.04 -11.20 10.06
N VAL A 113 2.33 -10.91 9.90
CA VAL A 113 3.36 -11.16 10.91
C VAL A 113 4.15 -9.91 11.31
N SER A 114 4.24 -8.88 10.46
CA SER A 114 5.08 -7.70 10.74
C SER A 114 4.64 -6.49 9.92
N ALA A 115 5.24 -5.34 10.21
CA ALA A 115 5.12 -4.12 9.42
C ALA A 115 6.50 -3.71 8.90
N LEU A 116 6.54 -3.14 7.68
CA LEU A 116 7.78 -2.55 7.15
C LEU A 116 8.23 -1.39 8.03
N PRO A 117 9.55 -1.24 8.28
CA PRO A 117 10.06 -0.14 9.08
C PRO A 117 9.95 1.19 8.34
N THR A 118 9.91 2.28 9.11
CA THR A 118 10.01 3.64 8.56
C THR A 118 11.31 3.81 7.77
N GLY A 119 11.22 4.45 6.61
CA GLY A 119 12.39 4.69 5.76
C GLY A 119 12.92 3.47 5.01
N VAL A 120 12.13 2.39 4.94
CA VAL A 120 12.50 1.20 4.18
C VAL A 120 12.75 1.54 2.71
N ARG A 121 13.83 0.97 2.15
CA ARG A 121 14.18 1.12 0.74
C ARG A 121 13.68 -0.09 -0.05
N LEU A 122 13.39 0.12 -1.34
CA LEU A 122 12.88 -0.92 -2.24
C LEU A 122 13.73 -2.20 -2.21
N GLU A 123 15.05 -2.04 -2.25
CA GLU A 123 15.99 -3.16 -2.22
C GLU A 123 15.93 -3.97 -0.92
N ASN A 124 15.35 -3.41 0.12
CA ASN A 124 15.22 -4.04 1.45
C ASN A 124 13.81 -4.54 1.76
N PHE A 125 12.92 -4.57 0.77
CA PHE A 125 11.61 -5.20 0.94
C PHE A 125 11.80 -6.70 1.12
N PRO A 126 11.49 -7.26 2.30
CA PRO A 126 11.87 -8.64 2.62
C PRO A 126 11.12 -9.70 1.84
N PHE A 127 10.02 -9.31 1.20
CA PHE A 127 9.15 -10.21 0.45
C PHE A 127 9.38 -10.18 -1.07
N PHE A 128 10.33 -9.35 -1.56
CA PHE A 128 10.64 -9.29 -2.98
C PHE A 128 11.67 -10.36 -3.36
N GLY A 129 11.36 -11.13 -4.43
CA GLY A 129 12.36 -11.91 -5.14
C GLY A 129 13.19 -11.03 -6.08
N GLU A 130 14.30 -11.57 -6.59
CA GLU A 130 15.25 -10.81 -7.43
C GLU A 130 14.62 -10.25 -8.71
N LYS A 131 13.74 -11.01 -9.36
CA LYS A 131 13.04 -10.55 -10.58
C LYS A 131 12.17 -9.32 -10.30
N GLN A 132 11.46 -9.30 -9.18
CA GLN A 132 10.57 -8.22 -8.81
C GLN A 132 11.36 -6.97 -8.40
N LYS A 133 12.44 -7.15 -7.66
CA LYS A 133 13.37 -6.05 -7.33
C LYS A 133 13.92 -5.41 -8.60
N LEU A 134 14.39 -6.21 -9.56
CA LEU A 134 14.90 -5.72 -10.83
C LEU A 134 13.83 -4.97 -11.62
N TYR A 135 12.64 -5.54 -11.72
CA TYR A 135 11.52 -4.90 -12.42
C TYR A 135 11.24 -3.49 -11.87
N TYR A 136 11.06 -3.36 -10.57
CA TYR A 136 10.74 -2.07 -9.96
C TYR A 136 11.92 -1.11 -9.95
N LYS A 137 13.13 -1.60 -9.86
CA LYS A 137 14.34 -0.78 -10.00
C LYS A 137 14.45 -0.14 -11.40
N LEU A 138 14.20 -0.94 -12.43
CA LEU A 138 14.18 -0.45 -13.82
C LEU A 138 13.02 0.53 -14.06
N ARG A 139 11.86 0.23 -13.50
CA ARG A 139 10.69 1.11 -13.58
C ARG A 139 10.95 2.46 -12.91
N THR A 140 11.57 2.45 -11.75
CA THR A 140 11.97 3.67 -11.03
C THR A 140 12.89 4.53 -11.88
N LYS A 141 13.88 3.92 -12.55
CA LYS A 141 14.77 4.65 -13.47
C LYS A 141 14.01 5.25 -14.65
N LYS A 142 13.11 4.48 -15.25
CA LYS A 142 12.30 4.94 -16.40
C LYS A 142 11.40 6.12 -16.05
N LEU A 143 10.89 6.17 -14.83
CA LEU A 143 9.96 7.20 -14.35
C LEU A 143 10.65 8.30 -13.53
N ALA A 144 11.97 8.28 -13.43
CA ALA A 144 12.72 9.32 -12.73
C ALA A 144 12.50 10.69 -13.38
N VAL A 145 12.31 11.71 -12.56
CA VAL A 145 12.13 13.11 -12.94
C VAL A 145 13.32 13.93 -12.49
#